data_315797b46a00f3cd7a3fc4f5c737047d
#
_entry.id   315797b46a00f3cd7a3fc4f5c737047d
#
_cell.length_a   1.000
_cell.length_b   1.000
_cell.length_c   1.000
_cell.angle_alpha   90.00
_cell.angle_beta   90.00
_cell.angle_gamma   90.00
#
_symmetry.space_group_name_H-M   'P 1'
#
loop_
_entity.id
_entity.type
_entity.pdbx_description
1 polymer ?
#
loop_
_entity_poly.entity_id
_entity_poly.type
_entity_poly.pdbx_seq_one_letter_code
_entity_poly.pdbx_strand_id
1 'polypeptide(L)'
;MKLRLSIILAGMIAVFGCSHASMPVVGVSCSRSGSGSALLPTTYTDALRSAGAVPLVIPTVSDEAQAAAVMEVVDGIVFSGGEDVNPAWYGESVWNETVEIDSVRDRSDSLLARAALACGKPVLAICRGSQLMNVILGGSLYQDLPSQFSGSVAHSGKTHKIGLEEGSVLAGLYGTDSLTVNSMHHQAVKDPAPGIRITARSADGIVEAWETPQIVAVQFHPEKMLAAGDSAWLPLFKAFVSRTAQR
;
A
#
# COMPACT_ATOMS: atom_id res chain seq x y z
N MET A 1 -46.42 64.62 15.54
CA MET A 1 -45.26 64.13 14.75
C MET A 1 -44.62 63.01 15.52
N LYS A 2 -44.93 61.70 15.19
CA LYS A 2 -44.46 60.53 15.96
C LYS A 2 -43.26 59.96 15.25
N LEU A 3 -42.08 60.04 15.89
CA LEU A 3 -40.83 59.47 15.44
C LEU A 3 -40.85 57.95 15.68
N ARG A 4 -40.82 57.16 14.61
CA ARG A 4 -40.65 55.70 14.69
C ARG A 4 -39.15 55.37 14.67
N LEU A 5 -38.69 54.88 15.82
CA LEU A 5 -37.33 54.38 15.96
C LEU A 5 -37.32 52.92 15.49
N SER A 6 -36.70 52.65 14.32
CA SER A 6 -36.47 51.28 13.80
C SER A 6 -35.18 50.77 14.38
N ILE A 7 -35.26 49.78 15.29
CA ILE A 7 -34.13 49.03 15.79
C ILE A 7 -33.77 47.96 14.79
N ILE A 8 -32.61 48.11 14.09
CA ILE A 8 -32.05 47.09 13.26
C ILE A 8 -31.25 46.14 14.18
N LEU A 9 -31.80 44.95 14.43
CA LEU A 9 -31.13 43.89 15.12
C LEU A 9 -30.15 43.18 14.14
N ALA A 10 -28.89 43.55 14.16
CA ALA A 10 -27.83 42.86 13.43
C ALA A 10 -27.55 41.54 14.10
N GLY A 11 -28.11 40.44 13.59
CA GLY A 11 -27.81 39.09 14.01
C GLY A 11 -26.35 38.72 13.61
N MET A 12 -25.45 38.67 14.57
CA MET A 12 -24.13 38.10 14.42
C MET A 12 -24.30 36.57 14.30
N ILE A 13 -24.26 36.03 13.07
CA ILE A 13 -24.10 34.60 12.86
C ILE A 13 -22.64 34.26 13.17
N ALA A 14 -22.38 33.75 14.37
CA ALA A 14 -21.11 33.16 14.72
C ALA A 14 -20.97 31.86 13.91
N VAL A 15 -20.22 31.91 12.80
CA VAL A 15 -19.78 30.72 12.09
C VAL A 15 -18.73 30.06 13.00
N PHE A 16 -19.16 29.10 13.82
CA PHE A 16 -18.23 28.19 14.48
C PHE A 16 -17.55 27.39 13.38
N GLY A 17 -16.40 27.83 12.93
CA GLY A 17 -15.49 27.06 12.12
C GLY A 17 -15.06 25.85 12.95
N CYS A 18 -15.66 24.69 12.68
CA CYS A 18 -15.22 23.42 13.22
C CYS A 18 -13.85 23.12 12.58
N SER A 19 -12.76 23.57 13.22
CA SER A 19 -11.42 23.11 12.88
C SER A 19 -11.25 21.68 13.40
N HIS A 20 -11.95 20.72 12.79
CA HIS A 20 -11.59 19.33 12.90
C HIS A 20 -10.33 19.18 12.03
N ALA A 21 -9.22 18.76 12.64
CA ALA A 21 -8.11 18.26 11.87
C ALA A 21 -8.69 17.15 10.98
N SER A 22 -8.72 17.39 9.66
CA SER A 22 -9.30 16.44 8.72
C SER A 22 -8.48 15.15 8.77
N MET A 23 -9.14 14.01 9.00
CA MET A 23 -8.46 12.72 8.90
C MET A 23 -7.94 12.53 7.47
N PRO A 24 -6.69 12.05 7.28
CA PRO A 24 -6.17 11.80 5.94
C PRO A 24 -7.04 10.80 5.19
N VAL A 25 -7.26 11.03 3.90
CA VAL A 25 -7.93 10.11 3.00
C VAL A 25 -6.88 9.22 2.34
N VAL A 26 -6.94 7.92 2.59
CA VAL A 26 -5.99 6.96 2.02
C VAL A 26 -6.68 6.08 0.99
N GLY A 27 -6.23 6.17 -0.27
CA GLY A 27 -6.68 5.30 -1.33
C GLY A 27 -6.16 3.87 -1.15
N VAL A 28 -6.96 2.88 -1.50
CA VAL A 28 -6.54 1.46 -1.51
C VAL A 28 -6.91 0.86 -2.85
N SER A 29 -5.92 0.39 -3.62
CA SER A 29 -6.18 -0.36 -4.85
C SER A 29 -6.81 -1.72 -4.54
N CYS A 30 -7.64 -2.23 -5.43
CA CYS A 30 -8.36 -3.47 -5.19
C CYS A 30 -8.33 -4.43 -6.39
N SER A 31 -8.59 -5.70 -6.14
CA SER A 31 -8.82 -6.73 -7.16
C SER A 31 -10.20 -6.58 -7.80
N ARG A 32 -10.45 -7.42 -8.78
CA ARG A 32 -11.76 -7.56 -9.47
C ARG A 32 -12.24 -9.00 -9.37
N SER A 33 -13.56 -9.17 -9.25
CA SER A 33 -14.18 -10.47 -9.52
C SER A 33 -14.26 -10.73 -11.02
N GLY A 34 -14.48 -11.99 -11.40
CA GLY A 34 -14.77 -12.35 -12.80
C GLY A 34 -16.03 -11.64 -13.36
N SER A 35 -16.94 -11.18 -12.49
CA SER A 35 -18.12 -10.36 -12.86
C SER A 35 -17.82 -8.86 -12.94
N GLY A 36 -16.58 -8.43 -12.68
CA GLY A 36 -16.15 -7.01 -12.73
C GLY A 36 -16.39 -6.23 -11.46
N SER A 37 -16.84 -6.84 -10.36
CA SER A 37 -16.98 -6.15 -9.07
C SER A 37 -15.63 -5.88 -8.43
N ALA A 38 -15.48 -4.71 -7.78
CA ALA A 38 -14.31 -4.40 -6.98
C ALA A 38 -14.26 -5.31 -5.73
N LEU A 39 -13.11 -5.91 -5.47
CA LEU A 39 -12.88 -6.82 -4.35
C LEU A 39 -11.69 -6.36 -3.51
N LEU A 40 -11.92 -6.11 -2.24
CA LEU A 40 -10.89 -5.81 -1.27
C LEU A 40 -11.25 -6.44 0.08
N PRO A 41 -10.36 -7.24 0.70
CA PRO A 41 -10.54 -7.67 2.08
C PRO A 41 -10.64 -6.46 3.02
N THR A 42 -11.61 -6.48 3.94
CA THR A 42 -11.82 -5.36 4.89
C THR A 42 -10.64 -5.15 5.82
N THR A 43 -9.73 -6.12 5.95
CA THR A 43 -8.50 -6.02 6.75
C THR A 43 -7.67 -4.78 6.43
N TYR A 44 -7.58 -4.39 5.14
CA TYR A 44 -6.89 -3.16 4.71
C TYR A 44 -7.59 -1.90 5.23
N THR A 45 -8.91 -1.82 5.02
CA THR A 45 -9.69 -0.64 5.44
C THR A 45 -9.77 -0.53 6.95
N ASP A 46 -9.85 -1.65 7.65
CA ASP A 46 -9.92 -1.69 9.12
C ASP A 46 -8.57 -1.29 9.76
N ALA A 47 -7.45 -1.72 9.16
CA ALA A 47 -6.12 -1.29 9.58
C ALA A 47 -5.94 0.23 9.42
N LEU A 48 -6.36 0.81 8.29
CA LEU A 48 -6.29 2.25 8.05
C LEU A 48 -7.20 3.05 8.97
N ARG A 49 -8.44 2.59 9.22
CA ARG A 49 -9.34 3.22 10.22
C ARG A 49 -8.72 3.20 11.62
N SER A 50 -8.15 2.06 12.02
CA SER A 50 -7.47 1.91 13.31
C SER A 50 -6.24 2.81 13.43
N ALA A 51 -5.63 3.18 12.31
CA ALA A 51 -4.53 4.13 12.24
C ALA A 51 -4.95 5.61 12.16
N GLY A 52 -6.27 5.90 12.08
CA GLY A 52 -6.82 7.26 12.07
C GLY A 52 -7.00 7.87 10.68
N ALA A 53 -7.09 7.06 9.63
CA ALA A 53 -7.38 7.52 8.27
C ALA A 53 -8.81 7.18 7.81
N VAL A 54 -9.27 7.86 6.77
CA VAL A 54 -10.46 7.50 6.00
C VAL A 54 -10.01 6.65 4.81
N PRO A 55 -10.29 5.34 4.78
CA PRO A 55 -9.94 4.51 3.64
C PRO A 55 -10.92 4.72 2.48
N LEU A 56 -10.38 4.95 1.29
CA LEU A 56 -11.12 5.05 0.04
C LEU A 56 -10.73 3.88 -0.87
N VAL A 57 -11.65 2.94 -1.10
CA VAL A 57 -11.42 1.85 -2.06
C VAL A 57 -11.46 2.42 -3.48
N ILE A 58 -10.38 2.21 -4.23
CA ILE A 58 -10.24 2.70 -5.60
C ILE A 58 -10.56 1.55 -6.56
N PRO A 59 -11.68 1.60 -7.29
CA PRO A 59 -11.93 0.71 -8.42
C PRO A 59 -10.86 0.87 -9.49
N THR A 60 -10.79 -0.07 -10.44
CA THR A 60 -9.83 0.03 -11.53
C THR A 60 -10.05 1.32 -12.35
N VAL A 61 -8.97 2.06 -12.58
CA VAL A 61 -8.93 3.24 -13.45
C VAL A 61 -8.52 2.81 -14.86
N SER A 62 -8.98 3.51 -15.87
CA SER A 62 -8.76 3.16 -17.29
C SER A 62 -7.69 4.00 -17.98
N ASP A 63 -7.39 5.19 -17.46
CA ASP A 63 -6.50 6.17 -18.07
C ASP A 63 -5.80 7.07 -17.04
N GLU A 64 -4.84 7.87 -17.53
CA GLU A 64 -4.03 8.78 -16.71
C GLU A 64 -4.86 9.90 -16.08
N ALA A 65 -5.91 10.38 -16.75
CA ALA A 65 -6.75 11.45 -16.22
C ALA A 65 -7.53 10.98 -14.98
N GLN A 66 -8.06 9.75 -15.03
CA GLN A 66 -8.71 9.16 -13.86
C GLN A 66 -7.72 8.92 -12.71
N ALA A 67 -6.52 8.41 -13.01
CA ALA A 67 -5.49 8.24 -11.99
C ALA A 67 -5.08 9.58 -11.36
N ALA A 68 -4.92 10.62 -12.16
CA ALA A 68 -4.62 11.98 -11.67
C ALA A 68 -5.75 12.51 -10.77
N ALA A 69 -7.01 12.36 -11.18
CA ALA A 69 -8.17 12.79 -10.39
C ALA A 69 -8.24 12.05 -9.03
N VAL A 70 -7.89 10.76 -9.00
CA VAL A 70 -7.76 10.01 -7.72
C VAL A 70 -6.71 10.65 -6.83
N MET A 71 -5.54 11.02 -7.38
CA MET A 71 -4.46 11.65 -6.60
C MET A 71 -4.81 13.03 -6.05
N GLU A 72 -5.77 13.73 -6.65
CA GLU A 72 -6.29 15.00 -6.08
C GLU A 72 -7.12 14.77 -4.81
N VAL A 73 -7.76 13.60 -4.68
CA VAL A 73 -8.67 13.27 -3.57
C VAL A 73 -7.93 12.61 -2.41
N VAL A 74 -6.93 11.76 -2.69
CA VAL A 74 -6.24 10.99 -1.65
C VAL A 74 -4.97 11.66 -1.15
N ASP A 75 -4.64 11.45 0.12
CA ASP A 75 -3.42 11.95 0.77
C ASP A 75 -2.25 10.97 0.67
N GLY A 76 -2.54 9.71 0.42
CA GLY A 76 -1.60 8.63 0.17
C GLY A 76 -2.32 7.41 -0.38
N ILE A 77 -1.58 6.40 -0.80
CA ILE A 77 -2.15 5.21 -1.42
C ILE A 77 -1.54 3.93 -0.87
N VAL A 78 -2.39 2.91 -0.69
CA VAL A 78 -1.99 1.52 -0.40
C VAL A 78 -2.21 0.69 -1.66
N PHE A 79 -1.16 0.05 -2.16
CA PHE A 79 -1.29 -1.02 -3.16
C PHE A 79 -1.45 -2.34 -2.43
N SER A 80 -2.63 -2.97 -2.61
CA SER A 80 -2.99 -4.19 -1.89
C SER A 80 -2.37 -5.44 -2.52
N GLY A 81 -2.39 -6.55 -1.77
CA GLY A 81 -2.08 -7.89 -2.29
C GLY A 81 -3.09 -8.36 -3.33
N GLY A 82 -2.83 -9.50 -3.97
CA GLY A 82 -3.73 -10.11 -4.96
C GLY A 82 -3.00 -10.95 -5.98
N GLU A 83 -3.50 -10.98 -7.20
CA GLU A 83 -3.04 -11.74 -8.35
C GLU A 83 -1.61 -11.35 -8.75
N ASP A 84 -0.96 -12.15 -9.57
CA ASP A 84 0.43 -11.94 -9.98
C ASP A 84 0.59 -10.77 -10.95
N VAL A 85 1.74 -10.13 -10.91
CA VAL A 85 2.12 -9.09 -11.87
C VAL A 85 2.54 -9.74 -13.18
N ASN A 86 2.00 -9.27 -14.30
CA ASN A 86 2.28 -9.81 -15.63
C ASN A 86 3.79 -9.76 -15.94
N PRO A 87 4.44 -10.92 -16.19
CA PRO A 87 5.86 -11.01 -16.49
C PRO A 87 6.32 -10.19 -17.70
N ALA A 88 5.43 -9.94 -18.66
CA ALA A 88 5.75 -9.09 -19.80
C ALA A 88 6.16 -7.64 -19.39
N TRP A 89 5.79 -7.18 -18.21
CA TRP A 89 6.14 -5.85 -17.72
C TRP A 89 7.59 -5.70 -17.28
N TYR A 90 8.26 -6.84 -17.02
CA TYR A 90 9.71 -6.89 -16.74
C TYR A 90 10.47 -7.74 -17.76
N GLY A 91 9.89 -7.90 -18.98
CA GLY A 91 10.58 -8.48 -20.14
C GLY A 91 10.68 -10.01 -20.12
N GLU A 92 9.90 -10.70 -19.30
CA GLU A 92 9.87 -12.15 -19.23
C GLU A 92 8.57 -12.72 -19.82
N SER A 93 8.61 -14.00 -20.23
CA SER A 93 7.43 -14.78 -20.55
C SER A 93 6.87 -15.41 -19.29
N VAL A 94 5.57 -15.78 -19.29
CA VAL A 94 4.95 -16.55 -18.22
C VAL A 94 5.72 -17.86 -18.01
N TRP A 95 6.14 -18.09 -16.76
CA TRP A 95 7.00 -19.24 -16.40
C TRP A 95 6.25 -20.57 -16.45
N ASN A 96 5.10 -20.63 -15.83
CA ASN A 96 4.27 -21.84 -15.77
C ASN A 96 2.80 -21.48 -15.41
N GLU A 97 1.97 -22.51 -15.21
CA GLU A 97 0.54 -22.39 -14.91
C GLU A 97 0.19 -21.84 -13.53
N THR A 98 1.17 -21.65 -12.65
CA THR A 98 0.91 -21.06 -11.32
C THR A 98 0.76 -19.55 -11.38
N VAL A 99 1.14 -18.90 -12.50
CA VAL A 99 1.10 -17.45 -12.69
C VAL A 99 -0.31 -17.03 -13.07
N GLU A 100 -1.01 -16.33 -12.18
CA GLU A 100 -2.37 -15.84 -12.35
C GLU A 100 -2.38 -14.31 -12.55
N ILE A 101 -2.72 -13.85 -13.77
CA ILE A 101 -2.62 -12.44 -14.19
C ILE A 101 -4.02 -11.81 -14.30
N ASP A 102 -4.21 -10.62 -13.71
CA ASP A 102 -5.28 -9.68 -14.08
C ASP A 102 -4.69 -8.45 -14.79
N SER A 103 -4.68 -8.48 -16.13
CA SER A 103 -4.12 -7.40 -16.94
C SER A 103 -4.87 -6.06 -16.79
N VAL A 104 -6.14 -6.07 -16.39
CA VAL A 104 -6.91 -4.84 -16.15
C VAL A 104 -6.45 -4.20 -14.86
N ARG A 105 -6.24 -5.02 -13.82
CA ARG A 105 -5.68 -4.57 -12.54
C ARG A 105 -4.26 -4.08 -12.69
N ASP A 106 -3.41 -4.82 -13.42
CA ASP A 106 -2.02 -4.41 -13.67
C ASP A 106 -1.97 -3.02 -14.32
N ARG A 107 -2.78 -2.81 -15.37
CA ARG A 107 -2.85 -1.51 -16.02
C ARG A 107 -3.34 -0.41 -15.07
N SER A 108 -4.41 -0.66 -14.35
CA SER A 108 -4.98 0.29 -13.38
C SER A 108 -3.98 0.67 -12.29
N ASP A 109 -3.39 -0.34 -11.63
CA ASP A 109 -2.44 -0.11 -10.55
C ASP A 109 -1.16 0.58 -11.06
N SER A 110 -0.74 0.30 -12.29
CA SER A 110 0.38 1.01 -12.93
C SER A 110 0.09 2.50 -13.15
N LEU A 111 -1.11 2.84 -13.62
CA LEU A 111 -1.53 4.24 -13.78
C LEU A 111 -1.56 4.96 -12.43
N LEU A 112 -2.15 4.34 -11.42
CA LEU A 112 -2.19 4.88 -10.05
C LEU A 112 -0.78 5.02 -9.45
N ALA A 113 0.10 4.03 -9.65
CA ALA A 113 1.48 4.06 -9.15
C ALA A 113 2.27 5.22 -9.76
N ARG A 114 2.22 5.37 -11.08
CA ARG A 114 2.89 6.48 -11.78
C ARG A 114 2.36 7.84 -11.34
N ALA A 115 1.04 7.98 -11.20
CA ALA A 115 0.43 9.23 -10.71
C ALA A 115 0.85 9.53 -9.26
N ALA A 116 0.84 8.53 -8.37
CA ALA A 116 1.27 8.70 -6.99
C ALA A 116 2.74 9.11 -6.89
N LEU A 117 3.62 8.48 -7.69
CA LEU A 117 5.04 8.83 -7.75
C LEU A 117 5.26 10.26 -8.25
N ALA A 118 4.57 10.67 -9.32
CA ALA A 118 4.68 12.01 -9.89
C ALA A 118 4.18 13.10 -8.93
N CYS A 119 3.16 12.81 -8.12
CA CYS A 119 2.60 13.75 -7.13
C CYS A 119 3.32 13.70 -5.77
N GLY A 120 4.34 12.86 -5.59
CA GLY A 120 5.04 12.72 -4.30
C GLY A 120 4.17 12.12 -3.18
N LYS A 121 3.05 11.45 -3.49
CA LYS A 121 2.15 10.87 -2.48
C LYS A 121 2.82 9.70 -1.76
N PRO A 122 2.72 9.60 -0.42
CA PRO A 122 3.20 8.44 0.33
C PRO A 122 2.53 7.15 -0.16
N VAL A 123 3.34 6.09 -0.29
CA VAL A 123 2.89 4.77 -0.74
C VAL A 123 3.21 3.72 0.31
N LEU A 124 2.23 2.89 0.67
CA LEU A 124 2.43 1.62 1.35
C LEU A 124 2.09 0.49 0.39
N ALA A 125 3.06 -0.36 0.09
CA ALA A 125 2.91 -1.43 -0.89
C ALA A 125 2.98 -2.80 -0.19
N ILE A 126 1.92 -3.61 -0.29
CA ILE A 126 1.76 -4.86 0.46
C ILE A 126 1.67 -6.04 -0.51
N CYS A 127 2.53 -7.05 -0.34
CA CYS A 127 2.57 -8.31 -1.09
C CYS A 127 2.67 -8.03 -2.61
N ARG A 128 1.62 -8.31 -3.40
CA ARG A 128 1.57 -7.92 -4.82
C ARG A 128 1.91 -6.44 -5.03
N GLY A 129 1.45 -5.55 -4.15
CA GLY A 129 1.76 -4.12 -4.22
C GLY A 129 3.27 -3.85 -4.17
N SER A 130 4.02 -4.54 -3.30
CA SER A 130 5.48 -4.47 -3.22
C SER A 130 6.14 -4.94 -4.52
N GLN A 131 5.65 -6.04 -5.08
CA GLN A 131 6.13 -6.62 -6.33
C GLN A 131 5.87 -5.68 -7.52
N LEU A 132 4.64 -5.18 -7.64
CA LEU A 132 4.26 -4.22 -8.68
C LEU A 132 5.13 -2.97 -8.64
N MET A 133 5.31 -2.37 -7.46
CA MET A 133 6.12 -1.17 -7.33
C MET A 133 7.58 -1.41 -7.71
N ASN A 134 8.16 -2.58 -7.37
CA ASN A 134 9.49 -2.97 -7.85
C ASN A 134 9.55 -3.01 -9.38
N VAL A 135 8.56 -3.63 -10.02
CA VAL A 135 8.48 -3.73 -11.50
C VAL A 135 8.31 -2.36 -12.14
N ILE A 136 7.44 -1.50 -11.62
CA ILE A 136 7.23 -0.12 -12.11
C ILE A 136 8.51 0.71 -12.05
N LEU A 137 9.36 0.45 -11.06
CA LEU A 137 10.65 1.12 -10.88
C LEU A 137 11.78 0.47 -11.68
N GLY A 138 11.53 -0.64 -12.42
CA GLY A 138 12.47 -1.29 -13.33
C GLY A 138 13.15 -2.53 -12.77
N GLY A 139 12.60 -3.13 -11.72
CA GLY A 139 13.05 -4.43 -11.20
C GLY A 139 12.31 -5.61 -11.83
N SER A 140 12.65 -6.84 -11.39
CA SER A 140 12.04 -8.09 -11.83
C SER A 140 11.59 -8.95 -10.66
N LEU A 141 10.88 -10.05 -10.96
CA LEU A 141 10.31 -10.96 -9.95
C LEU A 141 10.73 -12.42 -10.20
N TYR A 142 10.85 -13.19 -9.11
CA TYR A 142 10.60 -14.63 -9.19
C TYR A 142 9.11 -14.83 -9.39
N GLN A 143 8.75 -15.52 -10.46
CA GLN A 143 7.36 -15.78 -10.81
C GLN A 143 6.77 -16.94 -10.00
N ASP A 144 7.62 -17.85 -9.55
CA ASP A 144 7.23 -18.98 -8.70
C ASP A 144 8.45 -19.46 -7.89
N LEU A 145 8.50 -19.10 -6.62
CA LEU A 145 9.60 -19.45 -5.74
C LEU A 145 9.85 -20.96 -5.67
N PRO A 146 8.81 -21.85 -5.56
CA PRO A 146 9.05 -23.28 -5.49
C PRO A 146 9.81 -23.86 -6.68
N SER A 147 9.65 -23.31 -7.89
CA SER A 147 10.28 -23.82 -9.10
C SER A 147 11.49 -23.03 -9.58
N GLN A 148 11.64 -21.77 -9.16
CA GLN A 148 12.72 -20.89 -9.60
C GLN A 148 13.80 -20.62 -8.53
N PHE A 149 13.51 -20.96 -7.28
CA PHE A 149 14.39 -20.62 -6.15
C PHE A 149 14.61 -21.81 -5.20
N SER A 150 15.86 -22.11 -4.93
CA SER A 150 16.23 -23.22 -4.01
C SER A 150 16.42 -22.71 -2.60
N GLY A 151 15.36 -22.21 -1.97
CA GLY A 151 15.36 -21.71 -0.59
C GLY A 151 14.95 -22.76 0.43
N SER A 152 15.23 -22.46 1.69
CA SER A 152 14.89 -23.32 2.84
C SER A 152 13.68 -22.84 3.63
N VAL A 153 13.14 -21.66 3.29
CA VAL A 153 12.00 -21.03 3.96
C VAL A 153 10.72 -21.31 3.20
N ALA A 154 9.66 -21.64 3.91
CA ALA A 154 8.34 -21.80 3.30
C ALA A 154 7.66 -20.41 3.19
N HIS A 155 7.40 -19.96 1.95
CA HIS A 155 6.79 -18.66 1.66
C HIS A 155 5.26 -18.71 1.43
N SER A 156 4.63 -19.86 1.61
CA SER A 156 3.18 -20.01 1.45
C SER A 156 2.54 -20.69 2.65
N GLY A 157 1.56 -20.01 3.28
CA GLY A 157 0.74 -20.54 4.36
C GLY A 157 1.48 -20.79 5.68
N LYS A 158 2.61 -20.12 5.91
CA LYS A 158 3.45 -20.25 7.10
C LYS A 158 3.78 -18.89 7.69
N THR A 159 4.49 -18.92 8.82
CA THR A 159 5.20 -17.76 9.38
C THR A 159 6.68 -18.04 9.35
N HIS A 160 7.50 -16.99 9.16
CA HIS A 160 8.95 -17.10 9.26
C HIS A 160 9.55 -15.81 9.82
N LYS A 161 10.82 -15.90 10.20
CA LYS A 161 11.61 -14.78 10.69
C LYS A 161 12.24 -14.03 9.52
N ILE A 162 12.22 -12.70 9.60
CA ILE A 162 12.94 -11.80 8.68
C ILE A 162 13.96 -10.99 9.47
N GLY A 163 15.16 -10.80 8.92
CA GLY A 163 16.16 -9.86 9.43
C GLY A 163 15.91 -8.47 8.91
N LEU A 164 16.04 -7.46 9.77
CA LEU A 164 15.84 -6.06 9.43
C LEU A 164 17.17 -5.33 9.31
N GLU A 165 17.28 -4.45 8.31
CA GLU A 165 18.41 -3.53 8.18
C GLU A 165 18.31 -2.37 9.17
N GLU A 166 19.42 -2.04 9.81
CA GLU A 166 19.51 -0.90 10.72
C GLU A 166 19.13 0.40 10.02
N GLY A 167 18.41 1.28 10.73
CA GLY A 167 17.94 2.55 10.20
C GLY A 167 16.83 2.42 9.16
N SER A 168 16.23 1.23 8.97
CA SER A 168 15.00 1.05 8.19
C SER A 168 13.78 1.53 8.95
N VAL A 169 12.69 1.81 8.21
CA VAL A 169 11.41 2.18 8.83
C VAL A 169 10.95 1.09 9.79
N LEU A 170 11.02 -0.19 9.40
CA LEU A 170 10.61 -1.29 10.26
C LEU A 170 11.49 -1.42 11.51
N ALA A 171 12.81 -1.36 11.37
CA ALA A 171 13.71 -1.43 12.52
C ALA A 171 13.46 -0.26 13.51
N GLY A 172 13.24 0.94 12.99
CA GLY A 172 12.90 2.11 13.81
C GLY A 172 11.56 2.00 14.54
N LEU A 173 10.54 1.44 13.88
CA LEU A 173 9.21 1.28 14.48
C LEU A 173 9.17 0.21 15.57
N TYR A 174 9.90 -0.88 15.39
CA TYR A 174 9.82 -2.04 16.27
C TYR A 174 10.98 -2.16 17.26
N GLY A 175 12.05 -1.38 17.09
CA GLY A 175 13.20 -1.38 17.98
C GLY A 175 13.94 -2.73 18.04
N THR A 176 13.94 -3.50 16.95
CA THR A 176 14.52 -4.83 16.85
C THR A 176 15.21 -5.02 15.51
N ASP A 177 16.09 -6.00 15.44
CA ASP A 177 16.78 -6.43 14.22
C ASP A 177 16.04 -7.53 13.44
N SER A 178 14.93 -7.99 13.94
CA SER A 178 14.17 -9.07 13.30
C SER A 178 12.70 -9.09 13.71
N LEU A 179 11.85 -9.60 12.81
CA LEU A 179 10.40 -9.77 13.05
C LEU A 179 9.98 -11.17 12.59
N THR A 180 8.90 -11.69 13.19
CA THR A 180 8.20 -12.87 12.66
C THR A 180 7.00 -12.38 11.88
N VAL A 181 6.88 -12.81 10.63
CA VAL A 181 5.84 -12.37 9.69
C VAL A 181 5.06 -13.54 9.13
N ASN A 182 3.82 -13.30 8.70
CA ASN A 182 3.09 -14.26 7.89
C ASN A 182 3.66 -14.29 6.46
N SER A 183 3.52 -15.42 5.79
CA SER A 183 3.99 -15.59 4.43
C SER A 183 2.91 -16.27 3.60
N MET A 184 2.42 -15.57 2.58
CA MET A 184 1.28 -15.98 1.75
C MET A 184 1.53 -15.58 0.30
N HIS A 185 2.73 -15.92 -0.22
CA HIS A 185 3.14 -15.58 -1.58
C HIS A 185 3.96 -16.70 -2.19
N HIS A 186 3.92 -16.82 -3.49
CA HIS A 186 4.81 -17.69 -4.28
C HIS A 186 5.70 -16.89 -5.22
N GLN A 187 5.43 -15.58 -5.37
CA GLN A 187 6.28 -14.63 -6.08
C GLN A 187 7.06 -13.75 -5.10
N ALA A 188 8.19 -13.21 -5.52
CA ALA A 188 9.00 -12.27 -4.76
C ALA A 188 9.87 -11.41 -5.68
N VAL A 189 10.41 -10.31 -5.15
CA VAL A 189 11.43 -9.51 -5.81
C VAL A 189 12.65 -10.37 -6.12
N LYS A 190 13.05 -10.42 -7.40
CA LYS A 190 14.25 -11.10 -7.90
C LYS A 190 15.38 -10.10 -8.06
N ASP A 191 15.23 -9.17 -9.01
CA ASP A 191 16.15 -8.07 -9.20
C ASP A 191 15.53 -6.80 -8.61
N PRO A 192 16.11 -6.24 -7.54
CA PRO A 192 15.65 -4.97 -6.98
C PRO A 192 15.80 -3.84 -8.01
N ALA A 193 14.78 -3.00 -8.12
CA ALA A 193 14.82 -1.84 -8.99
C ALA A 193 15.93 -0.84 -8.58
N PRO A 194 16.49 -0.07 -9.52
CA PRO A 194 17.44 0.99 -9.20
C PRO A 194 16.86 1.99 -8.19
N GLY A 195 17.64 2.32 -7.15
CA GLY A 195 17.28 3.33 -6.16
C GLY A 195 16.38 2.87 -5.02
N ILE A 196 15.94 1.60 -4.98
CA ILE A 196 15.30 1.06 -3.80
C ILE A 196 16.34 0.57 -2.79
N ARG A 197 16.03 0.71 -1.50
CA ARG A 197 16.82 0.16 -0.40
C ARG A 197 16.13 -1.09 0.13
N ILE A 198 16.78 -2.24 0.04
CA ILE A 198 16.30 -3.46 0.69
C ILE A 198 16.43 -3.29 2.19
N THR A 199 15.37 -3.56 2.94
CA THR A 199 15.30 -3.32 4.38
C THR A 199 14.94 -4.56 5.20
N ALA A 200 14.50 -5.64 4.54
CA ALA A 200 14.36 -6.93 5.20
C ALA A 200 14.54 -8.09 4.23
N ARG A 201 15.09 -9.19 4.78
CA ARG A 201 15.20 -10.48 4.07
C ARG A 201 14.84 -11.63 5.00
N SER A 202 14.29 -12.69 4.39
CA SER A 202 14.18 -14.01 5.03
C SER A 202 15.54 -14.68 5.17
N ALA A 203 15.60 -15.76 5.92
CA ALA A 203 16.86 -16.50 6.17
C ALA A 203 17.48 -17.08 4.90
N ASP A 204 16.69 -17.35 3.87
CA ASP A 204 17.16 -17.83 2.56
C ASP A 204 17.41 -16.68 1.55
N GLY A 205 17.31 -15.43 2.00
CA GLY A 205 17.72 -14.26 1.24
C GLY A 205 16.59 -13.60 0.38
N ILE A 206 15.37 -14.13 0.40
CA ILE A 206 14.25 -13.50 -0.29
C ILE A 206 13.97 -12.11 0.31
N VAL A 207 13.70 -11.14 -0.55
CA VAL A 207 13.36 -9.77 -0.15
C VAL A 207 11.97 -9.74 0.46
N GLU A 208 11.90 -9.29 1.72
CA GLU A 208 10.67 -9.23 2.49
C GLU A 208 10.21 -7.79 2.77
N ALA A 209 11.12 -6.81 2.68
CA ALA A 209 10.78 -5.41 2.69
C ALA A 209 11.85 -4.57 1.98
N TRP A 210 11.39 -3.44 1.44
CA TRP A 210 12.23 -2.42 0.84
C TRP A 210 11.58 -1.04 0.95
N GLU A 211 12.38 0.00 0.80
CA GLU A 211 11.88 1.37 0.93
C GLU A 211 12.57 2.35 -0.02
N THR A 212 11.89 3.46 -0.26
CA THR A 212 12.41 4.72 -0.79
C THR A 212 11.94 5.86 0.11
N PRO A 213 12.36 7.11 -0.07
CA PRO A 213 11.78 8.24 0.67
C PRO A 213 10.25 8.33 0.59
N GLN A 214 9.65 7.84 -0.50
CA GLN A 214 8.21 7.90 -0.75
C GLN A 214 7.48 6.60 -0.41
N ILE A 215 8.12 5.44 -0.55
CA ILE A 215 7.50 4.11 -0.50
C ILE A 215 8.00 3.34 0.71
N VAL A 216 7.09 2.66 1.41
CA VAL A 216 7.39 1.52 2.28
C VAL A 216 6.71 0.30 1.69
N ALA A 217 7.48 -0.73 1.40
CA ALA A 217 7.01 -1.95 0.75
C ALA A 217 7.33 -3.18 1.59
N VAL A 218 6.33 -4.05 1.75
CA VAL A 218 6.44 -5.30 2.50
C VAL A 218 5.87 -6.46 1.70
N GLN A 219 6.53 -7.62 1.75
CA GLN A 219 6.07 -8.81 1.04
C GLN A 219 4.98 -9.57 1.83
N PHE A 220 5.01 -9.47 3.13
CA PHE A 220 4.04 -10.08 4.05
C PHE A 220 2.77 -9.21 4.19
N HIS A 221 1.79 -9.71 4.98
CA HIS A 221 0.47 -9.10 5.16
C HIS A 221 0.26 -8.59 6.59
N PRO A 222 0.74 -7.38 6.94
CA PRO A 222 0.56 -6.80 8.27
C PRO A 222 -0.91 -6.54 8.62
N GLU A 223 -1.75 -6.25 7.61
CA GLU A 223 -3.19 -6.05 7.79
C GLU A 223 -3.91 -7.32 8.27
N LYS A 224 -3.45 -8.50 7.82
CA LYS A 224 -4.02 -9.78 8.26
C LYS A 224 -3.58 -10.12 9.68
N MET A 225 -2.33 -9.82 10.03
CA MET A 225 -1.83 -10.04 11.39
C MET A 225 -2.56 -9.13 12.38
N LEU A 226 -2.76 -7.86 12.04
CA LEU A 226 -3.53 -6.94 12.85
C LEU A 226 -5.00 -7.41 13.02
N ALA A 227 -5.63 -7.88 11.95
CA ALA A 227 -6.99 -8.43 12.00
C ALA A 227 -7.09 -9.72 12.81
N ALA A 228 -6.02 -10.50 12.90
CA ALA A 228 -5.92 -11.67 13.78
C ALA A 228 -5.69 -11.31 15.25
N GLY A 229 -5.66 -10.03 15.62
CA GLY A 229 -5.53 -9.53 16.98
C GLY A 229 -4.10 -9.15 17.39
N ASP A 230 -3.12 -9.25 16.50
CA ASP A 230 -1.75 -8.81 16.78
C ASP A 230 -1.61 -7.29 16.59
N SER A 231 -1.88 -6.55 17.66
CA SER A 231 -1.82 -5.08 17.67
C SER A 231 -0.40 -4.52 17.46
N ALA A 232 0.64 -5.36 17.53
CA ALA A 232 2.01 -4.94 17.24
C ALA A 232 2.17 -4.39 15.81
N TRP A 233 1.28 -4.75 14.88
CA TRP A 233 1.32 -4.25 13.48
C TRP A 233 0.65 -2.91 13.25
N LEU A 234 -0.10 -2.38 14.22
CA LEU A 234 -0.72 -1.04 14.12
C LEU A 234 0.29 0.11 13.95
N PRO A 235 1.49 0.11 14.57
CA PRO A 235 2.50 1.16 14.36
C PRO A 235 2.90 1.38 12.90
N LEU A 236 2.97 0.33 12.06
CA LEU A 236 3.27 0.49 10.63
C LEU A 236 2.23 1.33 9.91
N PHE A 237 0.94 1.04 10.13
CA PHE A 237 -0.15 1.82 9.53
C PHE A 237 -0.21 3.24 10.08
N LYS A 238 0.02 3.44 11.38
CA LYS A 238 0.09 4.78 11.99
C LYS A 238 1.25 5.60 11.41
N ALA A 239 2.42 5.01 11.25
CA ALA A 239 3.57 5.66 10.64
C ALA A 239 3.29 6.05 9.18
N PHE A 240 2.65 5.19 8.40
CA PHE A 240 2.22 5.49 7.05
C PHE A 240 1.20 6.64 7.03
N VAL A 241 0.14 6.58 7.85
CA VAL A 241 -0.90 7.61 7.93
C VAL A 241 -0.31 8.95 8.39
N SER A 242 0.66 8.96 9.30
CA SER A 242 1.31 10.22 9.72
C SER A 242 2.06 10.90 8.58
N ARG A 243 2.61 10.14 7.63
CA ARG A 243 3.27 10.69 6.42
C ARG A 243 2.26 11.32 5.46
N THR A 244 1.03 10.83 5.41
CA THR A 244 -0.02 11.37 4.55
C THR A 244 -0.61 12.68 5.10
N ALA A 245 -0.48 12.95 6.39
CA ALA A 245 -0.96 14.17 7.03
C ALA A 245 0.02 15.37 6.93
N GLN A 246 1.25 15.15 6.46
CA GLN A 246 2.27 16.19 6.29
C GLN A 246 2.15 16.84 4.90
N ARG A 247 1.18 17.76 4.75
CA ARG A 247 1.00 18.60 3.56
C ARG A 247 1.54 20.01 3.77
#